data_b28d53879efca1247e9014da4943d102
#
_entry.id   b28d53879efca1247e9014da4943d102
#
_cell.length_a   1.000
_cell.length_b   1.000
_cell.length_c   1.000
_cell.angle_alpha   90.00
_cell.angle_beta   90.00
_cell.angle_gamma   90.00
#
_symmetry.space_group_name_H-M   'P 1'
#
loop_
_entity.id
_entity.type
_entity.pdbx_description
1 polymer ?
#
loop_
_entity_poly.entity_id
_entity_poly.type
_entity_poly.pdbx_seq_one_letter_code
_entity_poly.pdbx_strand_id
1 'polypeptide(L)'
;ILLAIELKKTRIIAETGAGQHGVATATVCALMGIECIVYMGEVDIERQAPNVARMKLLGAEVRPAKSGSRTLKDATNEAIRDWIDNPVDTHYIIGSVVGPHPYPDMVTRFQSVISQEIRYQMIDKTGKAYPDHLIACVGGGSNAAGAMYHFLEEPDCNLILVEAAGKGIDSGHTAATSVKGSKGIIHGSMTMLMQDEEGQIIEPYSI
;
A
#
# COMPACT_ATOMS: atom_id res chain seq x y z
N ILE A 1 9.50 5.00 -10.07
CA ILE A 1 9.83 6.28 -10.72
C ILE A 1 10.49 6.10 -12.09
N LEU A 2 11.39 5.12 -12.26
CA LEU A 2 12.04 4.87 -13.56
C LEU A 2 11.03 4.52 -14.66
N LEU A 3 10.02 3.69 -14.33
CA LEU A 3 8.91 3.39 -15.24
C LEU A 3 8.12 4.65 -15.63
N ALA A 4 7.87 5.55 -14.69
CA ALA A 4 7.19 6.82 -14.99
C ALA A 4 7.99 7.69 -15.97
N ILE A 5 9.32 7.75 -15.79
CA ILE A 5 10.22 8.48 -16.68
C ILE A 5 10.19 7.86 -18.10
N GLU A 6 10.27 6.53 -18.20
CA GLU A 6 10.22 5.82 -19.49
C GLU A 6 8.88 6.06 -20.20
N LEU A 7 7.79 6.12 -19.44
CA LEU A 7 6.45 6.48 -19.92
C LEU A 7 6.28 7.99 -20.18
N LYS A 8 7.34 8.79 -20.04
CA LYS A 8 7.36 10.25 -20.25
C LYS A 8 6.36 11.00 -19.36
N LYS A 9 6.12 10.50 -18.16
CA LYS A 9 5.27 11.16 -17.17
C LYS A 9 6.07 12.24 -16.44
N THR A 10 5.45 13.38 -16.23
CA THR A 10 6.08 14.57 -15.65
C THR A 10 5.59 14.85 -14.23
N ARG A 11 4.52 14.15 -13.81
CA ARG A 11 3.86 14.33 -12.53
C ARG A 11 3.63 12.97 -11.87
N ILE A 12 3.99 12.89 -10.61
CA ILE A 12 3.79 11.70 -9.77
C ILE A 12 2.75 11.99 -8.71
N ILE A 13 1.82 11.06 -8.52
CA ILE A 13 0.92 11.07 -7.36
C ILE A 13 1.08 9.78 -6.57
N ALA A 14 0.83 9.87 -5.27
CA ALA A 14 0.78 8.74 -4.35
C ALA A 14 -0.26 9.00 -3.28
N GLU A 15 -0.79 7.95 -2.66
CA GLU A 15 -1.51 8.01 -1.41
C GLU A 15 -0.61 7.60 -0.25
N THR A 16 -0.96 7.99 0.97
CA THR A 16 -0.27 7.50 2.16
C THR A 16 -1.16 7.59 3.40
N GLY A 17 -1.04 6.63 4.31
CA GLY A 17 -1.67 6.64 5.64
C GLY A 17 -0.64 7.02 6.72
N ALA A 18 0.23 6.08 7.08
CA ALA A 18 1.29 6.33 8.06
C ALA A 18 2.41 7.28 7.57
N GLY A 19 2.44 7.62 6.29
CA GLY A 19 3.38 8.56 5.71
C GLY A 19 4.64 7.95 5.11
N GLN A 20 4.95 6.68 5.34
CA GLN A 20 6.20 6.06 4.86
C GLN A 20 6.26 5.97 3.34
N HIS A 21 5.18 5.52 2.70
CA HIS A 21 5.09 5.47 1.24
C HIS A 21 5.20 6.86 0.62
N GLY A 22 4.52 7.86 1.21
CA GLY A 22 4.61 9.25 0.77
C GLY A 22 6.03 9.81 0.86
N VAL A 23 6.73 9.58 1.98
CA VAL A 23 8.13 10.00 2.15
C VAL A 23 9.06 9.32 1.13
N ALA A 24 8.90 8.01 0.90
CA ALA A 24 9.69 7.29 -0.09
C ALA A 24 9.46 7.83 -1.50
N THR A 25 8.19 8.06 -1.87
CA THR A 25 7.83 8.64 -3.17
C THR A 25 8.39 10.06 -3.33
N ALA A 26 8.20 10.93 -2.33
CA ALA A 26 8.75 12.28 -2.33
C ALA A 26 10.28 12.28 -2.47
N THR A 27 10.97 11.35 -1.81
CA THR A 27 12.43 11.23 -1.88
C THR A 27 12.91 10.95 -3.30
N VAL A 28 12.32 9.95 -3.97
CA VAL A 28 12.74 9.61 -5.34
C VAL A 28 12.30 10.66 -6.37
N CYS A 29 11.17 11.34 -6.13
CA CYS A 29 10.75 12.46 -6.97
C CYS A 29 11.69 13.66 -6.84
N ALA A 30 12.13 13.99 -5.61
CA ALA A 30 13.11 15.04 -5.38
C ALA A 30 14.45 14.72 -6.06
N LEU A 31 14.92 13.46 -5.95
CA LEU A 31 16.15 13.00 -6.60
C LEU A 31 16.09 13.14 -8.14
N MET A 32 14.92 12.88 -8.72
CA MET A 32 14.74 12.86 -10.19
C MET A 32 14.19 14.19 -10.74
N GLY A 33 13.91 15.17 -9.88
CA GLY A 33 13.39 16.48 -10.28
C GLY A 33 11.99 16.44 -10.89
N ILE A 34 11.11 15.53 -10.40
CA ILE A 34 9.75 15.34 -10.92
C ILE A 34 8.74 15.85 -9.89
N GLU A 35 7.67 16.50 -10.37
CA GLU A 35 6.57 16.96 -9.53
C GLU A 35 5.96 15.80 -8.73
N CYS A 36 5.75 16.01 -7.44
CA CYS A 36 5.20 15.01 -6.52
C CYS A 36 4.05 15.55 -5.71
N ILE A 37 2.90 14.87 -5.78
CA ILE A 37 1.73 15.14 -4.98
C ILE A 37 1.39 13.89 -4.16
N VAL A 38 1.23 14.06 -2.84
CA VAL A 38 0.88 12.97 -1.93
C VAL A 38 -0.46 13.27 -1.29
N TYR A 39 -1.43 12.38 -1.55
CA TYR A 39 -2.73 12.40 -0.90
C TYR A 39 -2.64 11.73 0.46
N MET A 40 -3.18 12.37 1.48
CA MET A 40 -3.16 11.84 2.85
C MET A 40 -4.43 12.26 3.58
N GLY A 41 -5.02 11.34 4.34
CA GLY A 41 -6.20 11.66 5.14
C GLY A 41 -5.92 12.81 6.13
N GLU A 42 -6.87 13.74 6.27
CA GLU A 42 -6.70 14.90 7.16
C GLU A 42 -6.36 14.48 8.60
N VAL A 43 -7.00 13.40 9.09
CA VAL A 43 -6.71 12.81 10.41
C VAL A 43 -5.28 12.23 10.47
N ASP A 44 -4.83 11.60 9.40
CA ASP A 44 -3.50 11.01 9.33
C ASP A 44 -2.40 12.08 9.20
N ILE A 45 -2.69 13.21 8.54
CA ILE A 45 -1.79 14.37 8.48
C ILE A 45 -1.47 14.88 9.88
N GLU A 46 -2.46 14.97 10.75
CA GLU A 46 -2.25 15.40 12.13
C GLU A 46 -1.44 14.37 12.94
N ARG A 47 -1.80 13.08 12.81
CA ARG A 47 -1.13 11.98 13.53
C ARG A 47 0.32 11.81 13.11
N GLN A 48 0.62 12.04 11.85
CA GLN A 48 1.90 11.76 11.21
C GLN A 48 2.65 13.05 10.80
N ALA A 49 2.45 14.12 11.53
CA ALA A 49 3.05 15.43 11.23
C ALA A 49 4.56 15.40 10.92
N PRO A 50 5.40 14.57 11.58
CA PRO A 50 6.83 14.47 11.22
C PRO A 50 7.07 13.95 9.80
N ASN A 51 6.27 12.99 9.31
CA ASN A 51 6.37 12.48 7.94
C ASN A 51 5.86 13.51 6.93
N VAL A 52 4.79 14.23 7.27
CA VAL A 52 4.29 15.37 6.46
C VAL A 52 5.37 16.45 6.30
N ALA A 53 6.06 16.78 7.38
CA ALA A 53 7.17 17.75 7.33
C ALA A 53 8.31 17.27 6.41
N ARG A 54 8.66 15.97 6.46
CA ARG A 54 9.67 15.38 5.56
C ARG A 54 9.26 15.45 4.09
N MET A 55 8.01 15.09 3.76
CA MET A 55 7.49 15.17 2.38
C MET A 55 7.57 16.60 1.84
N LYS A 56 7.14 17.60 2.65
CA LYS A 56 7.22 19.01 2.28
C LYS A 56 8.66 19.51 2.12
N LEU A 57 9.57 19.08 2.99
CA LEU A 57 11.00 19.43 2.88
C LEU A 57 11.61 18.88 1.59
N LEU A 58 11.16 17.73 1.13
CA LEU A 58 11.54 17.10 -0.16
C LEU A 58 10.86 17.75 -1.38
N GLY A 59 10.03 18.77 -1.19
CA GLY A 59 9.35 19.49 -2.25
C GLY A 59 8.03 18.88 -2.70
N ALA A 60 7.52 17.85 -2.03
CA ALA A 60 6.23 17.29 -2.36
C ALA A 60 5.08 18.14 -1.82
N GLU A 61 4.01 18.27 -2.62
CA GLU A 61 2.74 18.80 -2.17
C GLU A 61 1.96 17.71 -1.42
N VAL A 62 1.54 17.98 -0.18
CA VAL A 62 0.68 17.07 0.58
C VAL A 62 -0.76 17.60 0.55
N ARG A 63 -1.65 16.86 -0.11
CA ARG A 63 -3.08 17.20 -0.27
C ARG A 63 -3.94 16.41 0.71
N PRO A 64 -4.74 17.10 1.56
CA PRO A 64 -5.61 16.44 2.51
C PRO A 64 -6.84 15.82 1.83
N ALA A 65 -7.10 14.53 2.08
CA ALA A 65 -8.40 13.93 1.81
C ALA A 65 -9.36 14.26 2.96
N LYS A 66 -10.45 14.96 2.65
CA LYS A 66 -11.40 15.50 3.63
C LYS A 66 -12.74 14.78 3.63
N SER A 67 -12.98 13.87 2.69
CA SER A 67 -14.19 13.05 2.60
C SER A 67 -14.11 11.82 3.52
N GLY A 68 -15.24 11.19 3.77
CA GLY A 68 -15.36 9.94 4.51
C GLY A 68 -14.74 9.98 5.91
N SER A 69 -13.99 8.95 6.25
CA SER A 69 -13.25 8.85 7.52
C SER A 69 -12.00 9.74 7.60
N ARG A 70 -11.61 10.36 6.49
CA ARG A 70 -10.43 11.20 6.34
C ARG A 70 -9.13 10.47 6.67
N THR A 71 -9.06 9.19 6.23
CA THR A 71 -7.93 8.28 6.43
C THR A 71 -7.41 7.73 5.09
N LEU A 72 -6.58 6.71 5.11
CA LEU A 72 -5.92 6.12 3.94
C LEU A 72 -6.89 5.76 2.81
N LYS A 73 -8.06 5.16 3.12
CA LYS A 73 -9.07 4.80 2.09
C LYS A 73 -9.49 6.04 1.27
N ASP A 74 -9.74 7.14 1.94
CA ASP A 74 -10.17 8.38 1.28
C ASP A 74 -9.02 9.03 0.51
N ALA A 75 -7.80 8.96 1.04
CA ALA A 75 -6.60 9.39 0.33
C ALA A 75 -6.39 8.60 -0.97
N THR A 76 -6.60 7.28 -0.94
CA THR A 76 -6.55 6.42 -2.13
C THR A 76 -7.61 6.80 -3.15
N ASN A 77 -8.84 7.07 -2.71
CA ASN A 77 -9.93 7.51 -3.59
C ASN A 77 -9.62 8.84 -4.26
N GLU A 78 -9.07 9.82 -3.54
CA GLU A 78 -8.68 11.11 -4.11
C GLU A 78 -7.51 10.95 -5.12
N ALA A 79 -6.52 10.12 -4.80
CA ALA A 79 -5.43 9.84 -5.72
C ALA A 79 -5.92 9.17 -7.01
N ILE A 80 -6.84 8.22 -6.92
CA ILE A 80 -7.44 7.57 -8.11
C ILE A 80 -8.23 8.58 -8.95
N ARG A 81 -9.01 9.47 -8.34
CA ARG A 81 -9.76 10.51 -9.07
C ARG A 81 -8.81 11.44 -9.82
N ASP A 82 -7.78 11.94 -9.16
CA ASP A 82 -6.77 12.80 -9.79
C ASP A 82 -6.06 12.07 -10.96
N TRP A 83 -5.71 10.80 -10.77
CA TRP A 83 -5.07 10.00 -11.82
C TRP A 83 -5.97 9.83 -13.05
N ILE A 84 -7.27 9.54 -12.84
CA ILE A 84 -8.24 9.37 -13.92
C ILE A 84 -8.46 10.70 -14.67
N ASP A 85 -8.45 11.82 -13.96
CA ASP A 85 -8.62 13.15 -14.55
C ASP A 85 -7.38 13.61 -15.33
N ASN A 86 -6.19 13.09 -15.00
CA ASN A 86 -4.91 13.51 -15.57
C ASN A 86 -4.07 12.32 -16.11
N PRO A 87 -4.61 11.47 -17.01
CA PRO A 87 -3.95 10.21 -17.38
C PRO A 87 -2.74 10.40 -18.32
N VAL A 88 -2.61 11.56 -18.95
CA VAL A 88 -1.58 11.80 -19.97
C VAL A 88 -0.20 12.04 -19.34
N ASP A 89 -0.13 12.90 -18.34
CA ASP A 89 1.11 13.39 -17.74
C ASP A 89 1.40 12.78 -16.37
N THR A 90 0.40 12.19 -15.73
CA THR A 90 0.47 11.70 -14.37
C THR A 90 0.73 10.20 -14.30
N HIS A 91 1.62 9.78 -13.42
CA HIS A 91 1.80 8.39 -13.02
C HIS A 91 1.45 8.23 -11.54
N TYR A 92 0.56 7.27 -11.27
CA TYR A 92 0.18 6.93 -9.91
C TYR A 92 1.12 5.85 -9.36
N ILE A 93 1.88 6.18 -8.33
CA ILE A 93 2.66 5.20 -7.56
C ILE A 93 1.80 4.73 -6.40
N ILE A 94 1.00 3.68 -6.65
CA ILE A 94 0.12 3.10 -5.63
C ILE A 94 0.95 2.39 -4.56
N GLY A 95 0.57 2.58 -3.29
CA GLY A 95 1.35 2.13 -2.13
C GLY A 95 1.08 0.70 -1.69
N SER A 96 0.14 0.00 -2.30
CA SER A 96 -0.22 -1.35 -1.88
C SER A 96 -0.63 -2.25 -3.06
N VAL A 97 -0.91 -3.54 -2.81
CA VAL A 97 -1.40 -4.50 -3.82
C VAL A 97 -2.91 -4.37 -3.98
N VAL A 98 -3.35 -3.16 -4.26
CA VAL A 98 -4.75 -2.76 -4.43
C VAL A 98 -4.93 -2.08 -5.78
N GLY A 99 -6.19 -1.79 -6.16
CA GLY A 99 -6.50 -1.12 -7.41
C GLY A 99 -6.65 -2.06 -8.60
N PRO A 100 -6.94 -1.52 -9.80
CA PRO A 100 -7.19 -2.32 -10.99
C PRO A 100 -5.90 -2.96 -11.51
N HIS A 101 -6.06 -4.04 -12.29
CA HIS A 101 -4.93 -4.59 -13.02
C HIS A 101 -4.31 -3.52 -13.95
N PRO A 102 -2.97 -3.39 -14.03
CA PRO A 102 -1.94 -4.33 -13.53
C PRO A 102 -1.32 -3.94 -12.18
N TYR A 103 -1.87 -3.00 -11.42
CA TYR A 103 -1.25 -2.49 -10.21
C TYR A 103 -0.88 -3.56 -9.17
N PRO A 104 -1.76 -4.53 -8.82
CA PRO A 104 -1.40 -5.57 -7.86
C PRO A 104 -0.17 -6.39 -8.28
N ASP A 105 -0.07 -6.75 -9.56
CA ASP A 105 1.09 -7.48 -10.09
C ASP A 105 2.36 -6.62 -10.08
N MET A 106 2.26 -5.37 -10.53
CA MET A 106 3.39 -4.42 -10.54
C MET A 106 3.94 -4.19 -9.14
N VAL A 107 3.07 -3.89 -8.18
CA VAL A 107 3.49 -3.65 -6.79
C VAL A 107 4.11 -4.90 -6.19
N THR A 108 3.51 -6.07 -6.39
CA THR A 108 4.06 -7.35 -5.92
C THR A 108 5.46 -7.58 -6.46
N ARG A 109 5.68 -7.40 -7.76
CA ARG A 109 6.99 -7.57 -8.40
C ARG A 109 8.04 -6.58 -7.90
N PHE A 110 7.67 -5.30 -7.76
CA PHE A 110 8.60 -4.31 -7.21
C PHE A 110 8.93 -4.58 -5.74
N GLN A 111 7.95 -5.00 -4.95
CA GLN A 111 8.17 -5.35 -3.54
C GLN A 111 8.89 -6.69 -3.35
N SER A 112 8.96 -7.54 -4.37
CA SER A 112 9.62 -8.86 -4.28
C SER A 112 11.14 -8.78 -4.04
N VAL A 113 11.74 -7.59 -4.15
CA VAL A 113 13.10 -7.34 -3.67
C VAL A 113 13.28 -7.77 -2.20
N ILE A 114 12.21 -7.64 -1.39
CA ILE A 114 12.21 -8.08 0.01
C ILE A 114 12.49 -9.58 0.11
N SER A 115 11.71 -10.41 -0.59
CA SER A 115 11.91 -11.87 -0.57
C SER A 115 13.21 -12.31 -1.22
N GLN A 116 13.68 -11.59 -2.24
CA GLN A 116 14.97 -11.83 -2.85
C GLN A 116 16.11 -11.61 -1.85
N GLU A 117 16.08 -10.49 -1.12
CA GLU A 117 17.08 -10.20 -0.10
C GLU A 117 17.00 -11.16 1.09
N ILE A 118 15.79 -11.57 1.50
CA ILE A 118 15.61 -12.61 2.52
C ILE A 118 16.37 -13.89 2.11
N ARG A 119 16.24 -14.36 0.86
CA ARG A 119 16.95 -15.54 0.37
C ARG A 119 18.46 -15.40 0.50
N TYR A 120 19.03 -14.30 0.05
CA TYR A 120 20.49 -14.08 0.15
C TYR A 120 20.96 -14.02 1.60
N GLN A 121 20.24 -13.30 2.44
CA GLN A 121 20.58 -13.17 3.85
C GLN A 121 20.43 -14.50 4.61
N MET A 122 19.45 -15.31 4.27
CA MET A 122 19.26 -16.65 4.84
C MET A 122 20.42 -17.58 4.46
N ILE A 123 20.81 -17.60 3.18
CA ILE A 123 21.96 -18.39 2.73
C ILE A 123 23.23 -17.98 3.50
N ASP A 124 23.49 -16.68 3.61
CA ASP A 124 24.68 -16.16 4.30
C ASP A 124 24.71 -16.55 5.79
N LYS A 125 23.58 -16.47 6.47
CA LYS A 125 23.49 -16.68 7.91
C LYS A 125 23.27 -18.14 8.34
N THR A 126 22.58 -18.92 7.54
CA THR A 126 22.10 -20.27 7.93
C THR A 126 22.47 -21.37 6.97
N GLY A 127 22.96 -21.05 5.77
CA GLY A 127 23.19 -22.00 4.69
C GLY A 127 21.90 -22.47 3.97
N LYS A 128 20.70 -22.05 4.41
CA LYS A 128 19.41 -22.37 3.78
C LYS A 128 18.91 -21.17 2.97
N ALA A 129 18.24 -21.41 1.85
CA ALA A 129 17.69 -20.35 0.99
C ALA A 129 16.32 -19.81 1.48
N TYR A 130 15.73 -20.41 2.49
CA TYR A 130 14.41 -20.06 3.01
C TYR A 130 14.32 -20.30 4.53
N PRO A 131 13.47 -19.55 5.25
CA PRO A 131 13.19 -19.80 6.66
C PRO A 131 12.15 -20.94 6.81
N ASP A 132 12.08 -21.57 7.96
CA ASP A 132 11.04 -22.55 8.28
C ASP A 132 9.66 -21.89 8.38
N HIS A 133 9.63 -20.63 8.83
CA HIS A 133 8.40 -19.82 8.93
C HIS A 133 8.67 -18.39 8.44
N LEU A 134 7.83 -17.88 7.54
CA LEU A 134 7.81 -16.50 7.12
C LEU A 134 6.49 -15.84 7.54
N ILE A 135 6.57 -14.89 8.46
CA ILE A 135 5.40 -14.25 9.07
C ILE A 135 5.35 -12.79 8.60
N ALA A 136 4.21 -12.36 8.06
CA ALA A 136 4.01 -10.99 7.62
C ALA A 136 2.65 -10.45 8.03
N CYS A 137 2.60 -9.19 8.45
CA CYS A 137 1.34 -8.50 8.67
C CYS A 137 0.69 -8.11 7.33
N VAL A 138 -0.63 -8.11 7.31
CA VAL A 138 -1.45 -7.77 6.14
C VAL A 138 -2.43 -6.66 6.50
N GLY A 139 -2.29 -5.54 5.77
CA GLY A 139 -3.32 -4.53 5.60
C GLY A 139 -3.68 -4.50 4.12
N GLY A 140 -3.14 -3.55 3.35
CA GLY A 140 -3.27 -3.55 1.88
C GLY A 140 -2.46 -4.63 1.15
N GLY A 141 -1.59 -5.37 1.83
CA GLY A 141 -0.96 -6.60 1.37
C GLY A 141 0.42 -6.48 0.71
N SER A 142 0.95 -5.27 0.42
CA SER A 142 2.22 -5.14 -0.31
C SER A 142 3.43 -5.71 0.43
N ASN A 143 3.48 -5.52 1.75
CA ASN A 143 4.52 -6.09 2.61
C ASN A 143 4.54 -7.62 2.52
N ALA A 144 3.39 -8.26 2.69
CA ALA A 144 3.25 -9.70 2.65
C ALA A 144 3.54 -10.26 1.25
N ALA A 145 2.96 -9.65 0.20
CA ALA A 145 3.19 -10.05 -1.18
C ALA A 145 4.69 -9.97 -1.55
N GLY A 146 5.36 -8.89 -1.18
CA GLY A 146 6.79 -8.73 -1.43
C GLY A 146 7.65 -9.72 -0.65
N ALA A 147 7.35 -9.93 0.63
CA ALA A 147 8.12 -10.85 1.48
C ALA A 147 7.95 -12.32 1.06
N MET A 148 6.79 -12.71 0.57
CA MET A 148 6.46 -14.10 0.27
C MET A 148 6.66 -14.50 -1.19
N TYR A 149 6.85 -13.55 -2.11
CA TYR A 149 6.85 -13.77 -3.55
C TYR A 149 7.71 -14.96 -4.02
N HIS A 150 8.97 -15.05 -3.58
CA HIS A 150 9.88 -16.11 -3.97
C HIS A 150 9.76 -17.40 -3.12
N PHE A 151 8.83 -17.43 -2.17
CA PHE A 151 8.58 -18.57 -1.30
C PHE A 151 7.21 -19.22 -1.50
N LEU A 152 6.40 -18.72 -2.45
CA LEU A 152 5.05 -19.23 -2.70
C LEU A 152 5.01 -20.71 -3.10
N GLU A 153 6.05 -21.17 -3.77
CA GLU A 153 6.17 -22.58 -4.24
C GLU A 153 7.18 -23.38 -3.39
N GLU A 154 7.65 -22.82 -2.26
CA GLU A 154 8.59 -23.50 -1.37
C GLU A 154 7.83 -24.31 -0.31
N PRO A 155 7.77 -25.67 -0.45
CA PRO A 155 6.92 -26.49 0.41
C PRO A 155 7.39 -26.56 1.86
N ASP A 156 8.68 -26.30 2.10
CA ASP A 156 9.28 -26.36 3.43
C ASP A 156 9.28 -25.00 4.15
N CYS A 157 8.68 -23.97 3.55
CA CYS A 157 8.51 -22.64 4.14
C CYS A 157 7.04 -22.40 4.49
N ASN A 158 6.73 -22.33 5.79
CA ASN A 158 5.38 -22.00 6.24
C ASN A 158 5.12 -20.49 6.12
N LEU A 159 4.21 -20.10 5.24
CA LEU A 159 3.80 -18.71 5.03
C LEU A 159 2.62 -18.35 5.94
N ILE A 160 2.81 -17.38 6.84
CA ILE A 160 1.83 -16.98 7.85
C ILE A 160 1.47 -15.51 7.64
N LEU A 161 0.20 -15.25 7.30
CA LEU A 161 -0.37 -13.93 7.18
C LEU A 161 -1.09 -13.53 8.46
N VAL A 162 -0.83 -12.32 8.95
CA VAL A 162 -1.40 -11.81 10.20
C VAL A 162 -2.19 -10.54 9.94
N GLU A 163 -3.50 -10.58 10.11
CA GLU A 163 -4.39 -9.42 10.05
C GLU A 163 -4.65 -8.83 11.43
N ALA A 164 -4.99 -7.54 11.46
CA ALA A 164 -5.30 -6.85 12.70
C ALA A 164 -6.72 -7.22 13.19
N ALA A 165 -6.82 -7.95 14.29
CA ALA A 165 -8.10 -8.30 14.90
C ALA A 165 -8.77 -7.14 15.67
N GLY A 166 -8.10 -6.00 15.83
CA GLY A 166 -8.63 -4.84 16.55
C GLY A 166 -9.00 -5.17 18.00
N LYS A 167 -10.26 -4.96 18.35
CA LYS A 167 -10.80 -5.32 19.69
C LYS A 167 -11.28 -6.77 19.77
N GLY A 168 -10.97 -7.58 18.79
CA GLY A 168 -11.40 -8.96 18.65
C GLY A 168 -12.25 -9.17 17.40
N ILE A 169 -12.18 -10.38 16.83
CA ILE A 169 -12.81 -10.72 15.54
C ILE A 169 -14.33 -10.49 15.57
N ASP A 170 -14.98 -10.75 16.70
CA ASP A 170 -16.43 -10.64 16.85
C ASP A 170 -16.89 -9.30 17.46
N SER A 171 -15.99 -8.35 17.64
CA SER A 171 -16.29 -7.06 18.30
C SER A 171 -16.96 -6.02 17.39
N GLY A 172 -17.05 -6.27 16.09
CA GLY A 172 -17.41 -5.25 15.09
C GLY A 172 -16.31 -4.18 14.87
N HIS A 173 -15.20 -4.26 15.60
CA HIS A 173 -14.06 -3.34 15.53
C HIS A 173 -12.79 -4.12 15.15
N THR A 174 -12.82 -4.75 13.99
CA THR A 174 -11.76 -5.61 13.46
C THR A 174 -11.41 -5.21 12.03
N ALA A 175 -10.18 -5.47 11.62
CA ALA A 175 -9.73 -5.38 10.24
C ALA A 175 -9.36 -6.76 9.65
N ALA A 176 -9.86 -7.85 10.26
CA ALA A 176 -9.64 -9.22 9.80
C ALA A 176 -10.51 -9.52 8.57
N THR A 177 -10.19 -8.92 7.46
CA THR A 177 -10.97 -8.93 6.22
C THR A 177 -11.05 -10.33 5.59
N SER A 178 -10.03 -11.17 5.71
CA SER A 178 -10.06 -12.54 5.19
C SER A 178 -11.04 -13.45 5.94
N VAL A 179 -11.36 -13.11 7.21
CA VAL A 179 -12.25 -13.91 8.08
C VAL A 179 -13.68 -13.36 8.08
N LYS A 180 -13.85 -12.04 8.13
CA LYS A 180 -15.14 -11.37 8.28
C LYS A 180 -15.60 -10.62 7.03
N GLY A 181 -14.70 -10.39 6.07
CA GLY A 181 -15.03 -9.67 4.85
C GLY A 181 -15.82 -10.51 3.85
N SER A 182 -16.42 -9.82 2.91
CA SER A 182 -17.10 -10.41 1.75
C SER A 182 -16.59 -9.77 0.46
N LYS A 183 -16.86 -10.38 -0.69
CA LYS A 183 -16.45 -9.83 -1.99
C LYS A 183 -17.21 -8.56 -2.30
N GLY A 184 -16.48 -7.51 -2.63
CA GLY A 184 -17.02 -6.23 -3.02
C GLY A 184 -16.04 -5.43 -3.86
N ILE A 185 -16.39 -4.20 -4.19
CA ILE A 185 -15.59 -3.33 -5.06
C ILE A 185 -15.10 -2.14 -4.26
N ILE A 186 -13.78 -1.97 -4.23
CA ILE A 186 -13.10 -0.79 -3.70
C ILE A 186 -11.87 -0.46 -4.56
N HIS A 187 -11.54 0.83 -4.68
CA HIS A 187 -10.36 1.29 -5.42
C HIS A 187 -10.28 0.75 -6.87
N GLY A 188 -11.44 0.59 -7.53
CA GLY A 188 -11.51 0.12 -8.91
C GLY A 188 -11.23 -1.37 -9.12
N SER A 189 -11.28 -2.18 -8.06
CA SER A 189 -11.05 -3.63 -8.14
C SER A 189 -12.02 -4.41 -7.27
N MET A 190 -12.27 -5.68 -7.64
CA MET A 190 -13.00 -6.62 -6.81
C MET A 190 -12.04 -7.26 -5.81
N THR A 191 -12.36 -7.14 -4.52
CA THR A 191 -11.53 -7.67 -3.44
C THR A 191 -12.40 -8.11 -2.26
N MET A 192 -11.77 -8.70 -1.24
CA MET A 192 -12.41 -8.92 0.05
C MET A 192 -12.41 -7.60 0.83
N LEU A 193 -13.56 -7.22 1.37
CA LEU A 193 -13.70 -6.01 2.18
C LEU A 193 -14.78 -6.16 3.26
N MET A 194 -14.69 -5.32 4.27
CA MET A 194 -15.71 -5.23 5.31
C MET A 194 -16.87 -4.39 4.77
N GLN A 195 -18.05 -4.99 4.69
CA GLN A 195 -19.27 -4.31 4.21
C GLN A 195 -20.50 -4.85 4.97
N ASP A 196 -21.54 -4.03 5.04
CA ASP A 196 -22.84 -4.41 5.58
C ASP A 196 -23.69 -5.20 4.57
N GLU A 197 -24.92 -5.53 4.95
CA GLU A 197 -25.86 -6.30 4.11
C GLU A 197 -26.28 -5.53 2.85
N GLU A 198 -26.23 -4.20 2.88
CA GLU A 198 -26.51 -3.31 1.76
C GLU A 198 -25.28 -3.07 0.86
N GLY A 199 -24.12 -3.66 1.21
CA GLY A 199 -22.87 -3.50 0.48
C GLY A 199 -22.14 -2.18 0.77
N GLN A 200 -22.50 -1.47 1.83
CA GLN A 200 -21.78 -0.28 2.26
C GLN A 200 -20.51 -0.66 3.00
N ILE A 201 -19.44 0.03 2.71
CA ILE A 201 -18.14 -0.24 3.33
C ILE A 201 -18.17 0.14 4.80
N ILE A 202 -17.90 -0.86 5.65
CA ILE A 202 -17.65 -0.63 7.07
C ILE A 202 -16.17 -0.26 7.21
N GLU A 203 -15.90 0.94 7.75
CA GLU A 203 -14.54 1.42 7.95
C GLU A 203 -13.81 0.56 8.98
N PRO A 204 -12.87 -0.29 8.57
CA PRO A 204 -12.02 -1.01 9.51
C PRO A 204 -10.99 -0.06 10.11
N TYR A 205 -10.37 -0.46 11.20
CA TYR A 205 -9.28 0.32 11.81
C TYR A 205 -8.02 0.40 10.94
N SER A 206 -7.91 -0.46 9.95
CA SER A 206 -6.84 -0.48 8.96
C SER A 206 -7.37 -0.99 7.63
N ILE A 207 -6.82 -0.49 6.57
CA ILE A 207 -7.02 -1.00 5.22
C ILE A 207 -5.73 -1.68 4.78
#